data_8c6c5331f3f147304ab1893234a22ef8
#
_entry.id   8c6c5331f3f147304ab1893234a22ef8
#
_cell.length_a   1.000
_cell.length_b   1.000
_cell.length_c   1.000
_cell.angle_alpha   90.00
_cell.angle_beta   90.00
_cell.angle_gamma   90.00
#
_symmetry.space_group_name_H-M   'P 1'
#
loop_
_entity.id
_entity.type
_entity.pdbx_description
1 polymer ?
#
loop_
_entity_poly.entity_id
_entity_poly.type
_entity_poly.pdbx_seq_one_letter_code
_entity_poly.pdbx_strand_id
1 'polypeptide(L)'
;MHIKYVESEKIAKFIIKWKLLVSKYDLYFLYPPLTIVYTSPPMSEKMLKFVEIGQQNPPKRDKNSRKEDFNEIYSEFIKGKANEQSSRCSQCGVPFCQVHCPLSNNIPDWLKLTAEGRHEEAYQLSQSTNNMPEVCGRICPQDRLCEGNCVIEQSGHGTVTIGSIEKYITETAWENGWVKPIKVINEINQSIGIIGAGPAGLACGEELRKKGYQVTIYDRYDRSGGLLIYGIPNFKLEKHVVERRIKLLKEGGIQFVNNFEVGKDATLKELNEKHDAILIATGVYKAREVNLPGNDLSNIFPAMEFLTASNKKGLGDKVELFDDGTLNAKDKDVVVIGGGDTAMDCVRTSIRQDAKSVKCLYRRDKVNMPGSAREVANAEEEGVEFVWLSSPKKFKGTNKVESLLVDKIELGDPDESGRRKPIIKENSEFEIKADLVIKALGFDPEELPKLFQEERLQVTKWGTIKADFDTMETNIPGVFAAGDIVRGAS
;
A
#
# COMPACT_ATOMS: atom_id res chain seq x y z
N MET A 1 -37.80 12.70 6.79
CA MET A 1 -37.05 11.74 7.62
C MET A 1 -37.20 10.30 7.14
N HIS A 2 -38.38 9.84 6.72
CA HIS A 2 -38.57 8.45 6.23
C HIS A 2 -37.91 8.10 4.89
N ILE A 3 -37.76 9.06 3.98
CA ILE A 3 -37.19 8.83 2.63
C ILE A 3 -35.65 8.61 2.71
N LYS A 4 -34.92 9.37 3.53
CA LYS A 4 -33.47 9.19 3.71
C LYS A 4 -33.13 7.81 4.33
N TYR A 5 -33.99 7.27 5.19
CA TYR A 5 -33.74 5.97 5.84
C TYR A 5 -33.88 4.79 4.87
N VAL A 6 -34.85 4.86 3.95
CA VAL A 6 -35.09 3.81 2.94
C VAL A 6 -33.97 3.80 1.86
N GLU A 7 -33.38 4.96 1.58
CA GLU A 7 -32.30 5.10 0.59
C GLU A 7 -30.93 4.70 1.17
N SER A 8 -30.66 5.00 2.44
CA SER A 8 -29.47 4.51 3.14
C SER A 8 -29.45 2.98 3.23
N GLU A 9 -30.62 2.37 3.43
CA GLU A 9 -30.78 0.90 3.42
C GLU A 9 -30.50 0.27 2.05
N LYS A 10 -30.77 0.98 0.96
CA LYS A 10 -30.42 0.53 -0.41
C LYS A 10 -28.90 0.64 -0.67
N ILE A 11 -28.26 1.70 -0.19
CA ILE A 11 -26.80 1.89 -0.29
C ILE A 11 -26.07 0.87 0.59
N ALA A 12 -26.54 0.65 1.82
CA ALA A 12 -26.03 -0.39 2.71
C ALA A 12 -26.18 -1.80 2.10
N LYS A 13 -27.36 -2.12 1.56
CA LYS A 13 -27.61 -3.38 0.83
C LYS A 13 -26.74 -3.50 -0.44
N PHE A 14 -26.30 -2.40 -1.02
CA PHE A 14 -25.38 -2.40 -2.14
C PHE A 14 -23.96 -2.74 -1.70
N ILE A 15 -23.46 -2.14 -0.62
CA ILE A 15 -22.16 -2.47 -0.02
C ILE A 15 -22.14 -3.92 0.51
N ILE A 16 -23.26 -4.42 1.07
CA ILE A 16 -23.44 -5.81 1.48
C ILE A 16 -23.47 -6.78 0.28
N LYS A 17 -24.16 -6.40 -0.79
CA LYS A 17 -24.20 -7.21 -2.01
C LYS A 17 -22.84 -7.35 -2.68
N TRP A 18 -21.93 -6.42 -2.44
CA TRP A 18 -20.55 -6.51 -2.93
C TRP A 18 -19.79 -7.69 -2.29
N LYS A 19 -20.00 -7.97 -0.99
CA LYS A 19 -19.44 -9.17 -0.33
C LYS A 19 -20.10 -10.48 -0.76
N LEU A 20 -21.38 -10.43 -1.16
CA LEU A 20 -22.18 -11.61 -1.55
C LEU A 20 -22.18 -11.87 -3.08
N LEU A 21 -21.96 -10.87 -3.92
CA LEU A 21 -21.89 -11.01 -5.39
C LEU A 21 -20.54 -11.55 -5.88
N VAL A 22 -19.50 -11.49 -5.07
CA VAL A 22 -18.23 -12.18 -5.37
C VAL A 22 -18.31 -13.70 -5.12
N SER A 23 -19.34 -14.20 -4.42
CA SER A 23 -19.42 -15.62 -4.06
C SER A 23 -20.45 -16.46 -4.81
N LYS A 24 -21.33 -15.87 -5.61
CA LYS A 24 -22.31 -16.64 -6.41
C LYS A 24 -23.00 -15.73 -7.44
N TYR A 25 -22.74 -15.93 -8.71
CA TYR A 25 -23.71 -16.08 -9.81
C TYR A 25 -23.07 -15.86 -11.18
N ASP A 26 -23.35 -16.80 -12.03
CA ASP A 26 -23.18 -16.88 -13.46
C ASP A 26 -23.34 -15.56 -14.21
N LEU A 27 -22.28 -15.10 -14.87
CA LEU A 27 -22.31 -14.13 -15.95
C LEU A 27 -22.37 -14.88 -17.29
N TYR A 28 -23.54 -15.43 -17.59
CA TYR A 28 -23.93 -15.74 -18.94
C TYR A 28 -25.03 -14.79 -19.40
N PHE A 29 -24.87 -14.29 -20.61
CA PHE A 29 -25.74 -13.44 -21.41
C PHE A 29 -25.55 -11.92 -21.30
N LEU A 30 -24.87 -11.43 -22.32
CA LEU A 30 -25.24 -10.35 -23.23
C LEU A 30 -24.04 -9.84 -24.05
N TYR A 31 -23.58 -10.67 -24.99
CA TYR A 31 -22.80 -10.17 -26.14
C TYR A 31 -23.29 -10.88 -27.40
N PRO A 32 -23.53 -10.15 -28.53
CA PRO A 32 -23.85 -10.78 -29.80
C PRO A 32 -22.61 -11.55 -30.32
N PRO A 33 -22.78 -12.61 -31.10
CA PRO A 33 -21.68 -13.41 -31.61
C PRO A 33 -20.80 -12.57 -32.56
N LEU A 34 -19.63 -12.22 -32.11
CA LEU A 34 -18.56 -11.72 -32.97
C LEU A 34 -18.04 -12.89 -33.79
N THR A 35 -18.13 -12.79 -35.11
CA THR A 35 -17.51 -13.72 -36.04
C THR A 35 -15.99 -13.56 -35.95
N ILE A 36 -15.36 -14.41 -35.14
CA ILE A 36 -13.91 -14.44 -34.99
C ILE A 36 -13.33 -15.20 -36.17
N VAL A 37 -12.61 -14.51 -37.02
CA VAL A 37 -11.73 -15.15 -38.00
C VAL A 37 -10.58 -15.79 -37.23
N TYR A 38 -10.58 -17.10 -37.11
CA TYR A 38 -9.51 -17.87 -36.51
C TYR A 38 -8.26 -17.77 -37.41
N THR A 39 -7.38 -16.83 -37.09
CA THR A 39 -5.96 -17.02 -37.38
C THR A 39 -5.46 -17.94 -36.30
N SER A 40 -4.79 -19.05 -36.65
CA SER A 40 -4.23 -20.01 -35.69
C SER A 40 -3.49 -19.25 -34.59
N PRO A 41 -3.88 -19.38 -33.32
CA PRO A 41 -3.14 -18.72 -32.26
C PRO A 41 -1.71 -19.24 -32.23
N PRO A 42 -0.71 -18.41 -31.89
CA PRO A 42 0.62 -18.92 -31.60
C PRO A 42 0.48 -20.06 -30.60
N MET A 43 1.25 -21.15 -30.77
CA MET A 43 1.15 -22.34 -29.91
C MET A 43 1.10 -21.91 -28.45
N SER A 44 -0.05 -22.12 -27.79
CA SER A 44 -0.24 -21.72 -26.39
C SER A 44 0.79 -22.47 -25.55
N GLU A 45 1.55 -21.72 -24.76
CA GLU A 45 2.46 -22.31 -23.78
C GLU A 45 1.65 -23.27 -22.88
N LYS A 46 2.07 -24.53 -22.79
CA LYS A 46 1.45 -25.47 -21.84
C LYS A 46 1.71 -24.97 -20.42
N MET A 47 0.67 -24.95 -19.60
CA MET A 47 0.79 -24.69 -18.16
C MET A 47 1.57 -25.82 -17.48
N LEU A 48 1.83 -25.71 -16.17
CA LEU A 48 2.52 -26.72 -15.35
C LEU A 48 4.03 -26.85 -15.65
N LYS A 49 4.64 -25.84 -16.25
CA LYS A 49 6.07 -25.89 -16.61
C LYS A 49 7.03 -25.62 -15.44
N PHE A 50 6.55 -25.53 -14.21
CA PHE A 50 7.39 -25.21 -13.05
C PHE A 50 8.48 -26.27 -12.77
N VAL A 51 8.32 -27.51 -13.25
CA VAL A 51 9.32 -28.56 -13.14
C VAL A 51 10.46 -28.37 -14.15
N GLU A 52 10.15 -27.81 -15.32
CA GLU A 52 11.10 -27.64 -16.43
C GLU A 52 11.74 -26.23 -16.40
N ILE A 53 11.00 -25.25 -15.95
CA ILE A 53 11.39 -23.84 -15.96
C ILE A 53 11.54 -23.32 -14.53
N GLY A 54 12.74 -22.91 -14.14
CA GLY A 54 13.00 -22.30 -12.83
C GLY A 54 12.34 -20.92 -12.69
N GLN A 55 12.10 -20.51 -11.45
CA GLN A 55 11.64 -19.16 -11.14
C GLN A 55 12.66 -18.11 -11.59
N GLN A 56 12.19 -17.09 -12.29
CA GLN A 56 12.99 -15.93 -12.67
C GLN A 56 12.22 -14.65 -12.39
N ASN A 57 12.86 -13.74 -11.66
CA ASN A 57 12.36 -12.38 -11.45
C ASN A 57 12.86 -11.48 -12.59
N PRO A 58 12.20 -10.33 -12.82
CA PRO A 58 12.78 -9.29 -13.65
C PRO A 58 14.18 -8.92 -13.16
N PRO A 59 15.11 -8.55 -14.07
CA PRO A 59 16.44 -8.12 -13.67
C PRO A 59 16.37 -6.95 -12.69
N LYS A 60 17.16 -6.99 -11.64
CA LYS A 60 17.41 -5.83 -10.79
C LYS A 60 18.47 -4.94 -11.41
N ARG A 61 18.30 -3.62 -11.36
CA ARG A 61 19.34 -2.66 -11.69
C ARG A 61 20.56 -2.89 -10.79
N ASP A 62 21.74 -2.59 -11.31
CA ASP A 62 22.98 -2.70 -10.53
C ASP A 62 22.89 -1.95 -9.20
N LYS A 63 23.41 -2.57 -8.13
CA LYS A 63 23.30 -2.03 -6.77
C LYS A 63 23.93 -0.65 -6.57
N ASN A 64 24.96 -0.29 -7.36
CA ASN A 64 25.61 1.00 -7.23
C ASN A 64 24.78 2.07 -7.95
N SER A 65 24.38 1.81 -9.21
CA SER A 65 23.56 2.77 -9.97
C SER A 65 22.17 2.99 -9.36
N ARG A 66 21.54 1.96 -8.78
CA ARG A 66 20.21 2.13 -8.17
C ARG A 66 20.21 2.92 -6.85
N LYS A 67 21.39 3.17 -6.25
CA LYS A 67 21.54 4.03 -5.08
C LYS A 67 21.67 5.51 -5.43
N GLU A 68 22.00 5.83 -6.67
CA GLU A 68 22.26 7.19 -7.15
C GLU A 68 20.97 7.93 -7.56
N ASP A 69 19.85 7.19 -7.67
CA ASP A 69 18.57 7.76 -8.08
C ASP A 69 17.37 7.13 -7.34
N PHE A 70 16.19 7.66 -7.62
CA PHE A 70 14.92 7.19 -7.06
C PHE A 70 14.05 6.45 -8.08
N ASN A 71 14.60 5.96 -9.22
CA ASN A 71 13.84 5.18 -10.19
C ASN A 71 13.59 3.76 -9.68
N GLU A 72 12.55 3.10 -10.18
CA GLU A 72 12.25 1.70 -9.84
C GLU A 72 13.47 0.80 -9.99
N ILE A 73 13.67 -0.09 -9.04
CA ILE A 73 14.86 -0.96 -8.99
C ILE A 73 14.72 -2.23 -9.83
N TYR A 74 13.50 -2.66 -10.12
CA TYR A 74 13.22 -3.82 -10.96
C TYR A 74 12.84 -3.37 -12.37
N SER A 75 13.54 -3.92 -13.37
CA SER A 75 13.14 -3.79 -14.77
C SER A 75 11.82 -4.51 -15.02
N GLU A 76 11.25 -4.32 -16.19
CA GLU A 76 10.07 -5.07 -16.60
C GLU A 76 10.45 -6.39 -17.26
N PHE A 77 9.54 -7.35 -17.24
CA PHE A 77 9.66 -8.52 -18.08
C PHE A 77 9.53 -8.15 -19.55
N ILE A 78 10.37 -8.75 -20.39
CA ILE A 78 10.09 -8.80 -21.84
C ILE A 78 8.94 -9.77 -22.08
N LYS A 79 8.15 -9.53 -23.12
CA LYS A 79 6.93 -10.28 -23.46
C LYS A 79 7.08 -11.81 -23.37
N GLY A 80 8.10 -12.38 -24.03
CA GLY A 80 8.32 -13.83 -24.00
C GLY A 80 8.62 -14.38 -22.61
N LYS A 81 9.33 -13.60 -21.78
CA LYS A 81 9.67 -14.02 -20.42
C LYS A 81 8.47 -13.99 -19.47
N ALA A 82 7.59 -13.02 -19.61
CA ALA A 82 6.35 -12.95 -18.85
C ALA A 82 5.45 -14.16 -19.16
N ASN A 83 5.30 -14.53 -20.43
CA ASN A 83 4.55 -15.71 -20.85
C ASN A 83 5.15 -17.00 -20.28
N GLU A 84 6.48 -17.16 -20.40
CA GLU A 84 7.23 -18.31 -19.86
C GLU A 84 7.04 -18.44 -18.34
N GLN A 85 7.21 -17.38 -17.57
CA GLN A 85 7.05 -17.40 -16.11
C GLN A 85 5.60 -17.62 -15.68
N SER A 86 4.63 -17.13 -16.46
CA SER A 86 3.21 -17.42 -16.24
C SER A 86 2.87 -18.89 -16.45
N SER A 87 3.52 -19.56 -17.43
CA SER A 87 3.30 -20.98 -17.73
C SER A 87 3.73 -21.92 -16.60
N ARG A 88 4.49 -21.44 -15.64
CA ARG A 88 4.87 -22.19 -14.44
C ARG A 88 3.68 -22.47 -13.51
N CYS A 89 2.59 -21.73 -13.61
CA CYS A 89 1.41 -21.93 -12.76
C CYS A 89 0.82 -23.33 -12.90
N SER A 90 0.56 -23.98 -11.76
CA SER A 90 0.00 -25.35 -11.70
C SER A 90 -1.51 -25.40 -11.90
N GLN A 91 -2.20 -24.26 -12.04
CA GLN A 91 -3.66 -24.18 -12.23
C GLN A 91 -4.41 -24.98 -11.15
N CYS A 92 -4.13 -24.69 -9.88
CA CYS A 92 -4.64 -25.43 -8.73
C CYS A 92 -6.18 -25.39 -8.66
N GLY A 93 -6.81 -26.53 -8.34
CA GLY A 93 -8.26 -26.59 -8.07
C GLY A 93 -8.68 -25.77 -6.83
N VAL A 94 -7.77 -25.61 -5.86
CA VAL A 94 -7.88 -24.65 -4.76
C VAL A 94 -6.68 -23.70 -4.83
N PRO A 95 -6.85 -22.51 -5.42
CA PRO A 95 -5.76 -21.58 -5.64
C PRO A 95 -5.41 -20.79 -4.37
N PHE A 96 -4.46 -21.27 -3.58
CA PHE A 96 -4.05 -20.59 -2.33
C PHE A 96 -3.55 -19.16 -2.58
N CYS A 97 -2.93 -18.87 -3.72
CA CYS A 97 -2.57 -17.51 -4.11
C CYS A 97 -3.79 -16.57 -4.17
N GLN A 98 -4.93 -17.04 -4.67
CA GLN A 98 -6.20 -16.29 -4.69
C GLN A 98 -6.81 -16.19 -3.28
N VAL A 99 -6.81 -17.31 -2.52
CA VAL A 99 -7.37 -17.33 -1.15
C VAL A 99 -6.65 -16.36 -0.22
N HIS A 100 -5.32 -16.23 -0.37
CA HIS A 100 -4.52 -15.32 0.46
C HIS A 100 -4.38 -13.91 -0.14
N CYS A 101 -4.96 -13.66 -1.30
CA CYS A 101 -5.09 -12.30 -1.83
C CYS A 101 -6.27 -11.59 -1.14
N PRO A 102 -6.07 -10.45 -0.46
CA PRO A 102 -7.16 -9.72 0.20
C PRO A 102 -8.32 -9.32 -0.75
N LEU A 103 -8.02 -9.22 -2.06
CA LEU A 103 -9.01 -8.94 -3.11
C LEU A 103 -9.59 -10.19 -3.75
N SER A 104 -9.13 -11.39 -3.37
CA SER A 104 -9.48 -12.67 -4.01
C SER A 104 -9.29 -12.64 -5.53
N ASN A 105 -8.19 -12.02 -5.99
CA ASN A 105 -7.91 -11.80 -7.41
C ASN A 105 -7.77 -13.13 -8.16
N ASN A 106 -8.32 -13.21 -9.37
CA ASN A 106 -8.35 -14.42 -10.22
C ASN A 106 -6.95 -14.76 -10.80
N ILE A 107 -5.97 -14.95 -9.91
CA ILE A 107 -4.55 -15.09 -10.25
C ILE A 107 -4.28 -16.25 -11.23
N PRO A 108 -4.75 -17.48 -11.01
CA PRO A 108 -4.47 -18.58 -11.95
C PRO A 108 -4.96 -18.32 -13.36
N ASP A 109 -6.14 -17.68 -13.48
CA ASP A 109 -6.78 -17.49 -14.77
C ASP A 109 -6.07 -16.41 -15.59
N TRP A 110 -5.72 -15.25 -15.01
CA TRP A 110 -4.96 -14.27 -15.76
C TRP A 110 -3.50 -14.69 -16.00
N LEU A 111 -2.89 -15.56 -15.16
CA LEU A 111 -1.61 -16.20 -15.46
C LEU A 111 -1.72 -17.11 -16.71
N LYS A 112 -2.80 -17.89 -16.82
CA LYS A 112 -3.06 -18.71 -18.00
C LYS A 112 -3.20 -17.85 -19.26
N LEU A 113 -4.03 -16.81 -19.19
CA LEU A 113 -4.21 -15.88 -20.31
C LEU A 113 -2.89 -15.23 -20.73
N THR A 114 -2.05 -14.86 -19.76
CA THR A 114 -0.72 -14.31 -20.05
C THR A 114 0.19 -15.34 -20.73
N ALA A 115 0.21 -16.58 -20.24
CA ALA A 115 0.98 -17.66 -20.86
C ALA A 115 0.53 -17.93 -22.31
N GLU A 116 -0.75 -17.79 -22.60
CA GLU A 116 -1.35 -17.92 -23.92
C GLU A 116 -1.13 -16.68 -24.83
N GLY A 117 -0.53 -15.60 -24.31
CA GLY A 117 -0.32 -14.34 -25.05
C GLY A 117 -1.56 -13.46 -25.18
N ARG A 118 -2.64 -13.75 -24.45
CA ARG A 118 -3.92 -13.03 -24.41
C ARG A 118 -3.88 -11.90 -23.36
N HIS A 119 -2.98 -10.96 -23.56
CA HIS A 119 -2.63 -9.96 -22.53
C HIS A 119 -3.77 -8.98 -22.24
N GLU A 120 -4.58 -8.59 -23.23
CA GLU A 120 -5.73 -7.70 -23.00
C GLU A 120 -6.78 -8.38 -22.12
N GLU A 121 -7.09 -9.65 -22.38
CA GLU A 121 -8.02 -10.43 -21.57
C GLU A 121 -7.46 -10.68 -20.16
N ALA A 122 -6.15 -10.93 -20.04
CA ALA A 122 -5.48 -11.05 -18.75
C ALA A 122 -5.62 -9.77 -17.92
N TYR A 123 -5.44 -8.60 -18.54
CA TYR A 123 -5.65 -7.30 -17.89
C TYR A 123 -7.10 -7.12 -17.46
N GLN A 124 -8.08 -7.36 -18.35
CA GLN A 124 -9.50 -7.23 -18.03
C GLN A 124 -9.91 -8.10 -16.84
N LEU A 125 -9.38 -9.33 -16.80
CA LEU A 125 -9.65 -10.25 -15.71
C LEU A 125 -8.97 -9.82 -14.39
N SER A 126 -7.72 -9.36 -14.43
CA SER A 126 -7.03 -8.83 -13.27
C SER A 126 -7.76 -7.61 -12.69
N GLN A 127 -8.22 -6.70 -13.56
CA GLN A 127 -8.94 -5.49 -13.14
C GLN A 127 -10.37 -5.77 -12.65
N SER A 128 -10.93 -6.94 -12.95
CA SER A 128 -12.31 -7.26 -12.53
C SER A 128 -12.49 -7.32 -11.01
N THR A 129 -11.42 -7.60 -10.27
CA THR A 129 -11.40 -7.65 -8.80
C THR A 129 -10.42 -6.66 -8.17
N ASN A 130 -9.59 -5.99 -8.97
CA ASN A 130 -8.53 -5.11 -8.50
C ASN A 130 -8.55 -3.77 -9.23
N ASN A 131 -8.88 -2.69 -8.54
CA ASN A 131 -8.92 -1.34 -9.13
C ASN A 131 -7.53 -0.78 -9.48
N MET A 132 -6.47 -1.27 -8.83
CA MET A 132 -5.11 -0.75 -8.97
C MET A 132 -4.07 -1.88 -9.10
N PRO A 133 -4.17 -2.75 -10.13
CA PRO A 133 -3.24 -3.87 -10.29
C PRO A 133 -1.79 -3.40 -10.48
N GLU A 134 -1.55 -2.22 -11.07
CA GLU A 134 -0.23 -1.60 -11.18
C GLU A 134 0.42 -1.29 -9.84
N VAL A 135 -0.37 -1.02 -8.80
CA VAL A 135 0.10 -0.80 -7.44
C VAL A 135 0.38 -2.14 -6.76
N CYS A 136 -0.57 -3.09 -6.85
CA CYS A 136 -0.43 -4.41 -6.25
C CYS A 136 0.80 -5.17 -6.80
N GLY A 137 1.03 -5.13 -8.10
CA GLY A 137 2.18 -5.77 -8.74
C GLY A 137 3.54 -5.22 -8.28
N ARG A 138 3.58 -3.99 -7.72
CA ARG A 138 4.79 -3.33 -7.25
C ARG A 138 5.04 -3.44 -5.75
N ILE A 139 4.02 -3.18 -4.93
CA ILE A 139 4.21 -2.89 -3.50
C ILE A 139 3.55 -3.87 -2.54
N CYS A 140 2.67 -4.77 -3.00
CA CYS A 140 2.13 -5.81 -2.12
C CYS A 140 3.26 -6.64 -1.51
N PRO A 141 3.17 -7.07 -0.25
CA PRO A 141 4.08 -8.04 0.34
C PRO A 141 3.73 -9.45 -0.17
N GLN A 142 4.02 -9.70 -1.47
CA GLN A 142 3.64 -10.93 -2.18
C GLN A 142 4.23 -12.18 -1.50
N ASP A 143 5.41 -12.07 -0.89
CA ASP A 143 6.07 -13.11 -0.11
C ASP A 143 5.25 -13.59 1.11
N ARG A 144 4.29 -12.82 1.57
CA ARG A 144 3.35 -13.17 2.65
C ARG A 144 1.94 -13.46 2.16
N LEU A 145 1.62 -13.02 0.97
CA LEU A 145 0.31 -13.14 0.36
C LEU A 145 0.31 -14.20 -0.74
N CYS A 146 0.11 -13.79 -1.99
CA CYS A 146 -0.07 -14.71 -3.11
C CYS A 146 1.15 -15.58 -3.40
N GLU A 147 2.36 -15.02 -3.45
CA GLU A 147 3.57 -15.76 -3.79
C GLU A 147 3.99 -16.71 -2.66
N GLY A 148 4.00 -16.23 -1.40
CA GLY A 148 4.37 -17.05 -0.24
C GLY A 148 3.40 -18.19 0.07
N ASN A 149 2.18 -18.13 -0.47
CA ASN A 149 1.18 -19.20 -0.36
C ASN A 149 1.00 -19.99 -1.67
N CYS A 150 1.89 -19.84 -2.62
CA CYS A 150 1.87 -20.61 -3.86
C CYS A 150 2.21 -22.07 -3.57
N VAL A 151 1.40 -23.01 -4.10
CA VAL A 151 1.63 -24.46 -3.93
C VAL A 151 2.99 -24.87 -4.48
N ILE A 152 3.46 -24.24 -5.55
CA ILE A 152 4.76 -24.54 -6.17
C ILE A 152 5.91 -24.14 -5.24
N GLU A 153 5.78 -23.04 -4.49
CA GLU A 153 6.74 -22.66 -3.44
C GLU A 153 6.86 -23.75 -2.39
N GLN A 154 5.72 -24.23 -1.90
CA GLN A 154 5.68 -25.31 -0.89
C GLN A 154 6.27 -26.61 -1.39
N SER A 155 6.27 -26.87 -2.70
CA SER A 155 6.91 -28.02 -3.32
C SER A 155 8.41 -27.88 -3.55
N GLY A 156 9.00 -26.74 -3.20
CA GLY A 156 10.44 -26.47 -3.34
C GLY A 156 10.90 -26.07 -4.74
N HIS A 157 9.98 -25.75 -5.66
CA HIS A 157 10.32 -25.35 -7.03
C HIS A 157 10.38 -23.82 -7.22
N GLY A 158 10.23 -23.04 -6.16
CA GLY A 158 10.07 -21.57 -6.22
C GLY A 158 8.71 -21.16 -6.75
N THR A 159 8.18 -20.06 -6.22
CA THR A 159 6.85 -19.56 -6.58
C THR A 159 6.74 -19.12 -8.04
N VAL A 160 5.54 -18.87 -8.52
CA VAL A 160 5.31 -18.02 -9.71
C VAL A 160 5.57 -16.58 -9.31
N THR A 161 6.25 -15.79 -10.14
CA THR A 161 6.52 -14.36 -9.93
C THR A 161 5.27 -13.53 -10.20
N ILE A 162 4.25 -13.70 -9.36
CA ILE A 162 2.88 -13.21 -9.56
C ILE A 162 2.86 -11.69 -9.65
N GLY A 163 3.49 -11.00 -8.70
CA GLY A 163 3.51 -9.54 -8.69
C GLY A 163 4.19 -8.93 -9.91
N SER A 164 5.32 -9.50 -10.34
CA SER A 164 6.02 -9.02 -11.53
C SER A 164 5.22 -9.23 -12.82
N ILE A 165 4.45 -10.32 -12.90
CA ILE A 165 3.57 -10.59 -14.03
C ILE A 165 2.35 -9.65 -13.99
N GLU A 166 1.77 -9.39 -12.82
CA GLU A 166 0.69 -8.41 -12.67
C GLU A 166 1.14 -7.00 -13.10
N LYS A 167 2.34 -6.57 -12.69
CA LYS A 167 2.98 -5.34 -13.19
C LYS A 167 3.08 -5.36 -14.71
N TYR A 168 3.62 -6.43 -15.30
CA TYR A 168 3.78 -6.56 -16.76
C TYR A 168 2.45 -6.45 -17.51
N ILE A 169 1.42 -7.19 -17.07
CA ILE A 169 0.08 -7.14 -17.69
C ILE A 169 -0.46 -5.71 -17.68
N THR A 170 -0.31 -5.02 -16.56
CA THR A 170 -0.87 -3.69 -16.37
C THR A 170 -0.11 -2.64 -17.16
N GLU A 171 1.23 -2.66 -17.17
CA GLU A 171 2.01 -1.74 -17.99
C GLU A 171 1.72 -1.95 -19.48
N THR A 172 1.68 -3.21 -19.92
CA THR A 172 1.27 -3.56 -21.31
C THR A 172 -0.12 -2.97 -21.63
N ALA A 173 -1.06 -3.02 -20.69
CA ALA A 173 -2.39 -2.44 -20.90
C ALA A 173 -2.37 -0.91 -21.03
N TRP A 174 -1.57 -0.23 -20.23
CA TRP A 174 -1.37 1.22 -20.35
C TRP A 174 -0.73 1.61 -21.68
N GLU A 175 0.34 0.92 -22.09
CA GLU A 175 1.06 1.17 -23.33
C GLU A 175 0.18 0.98 -24.57
N ASN A 176 -0.65 -0.06 -24.57
CA ASN A 176 -1.58 -0.35 -25.67
C ASN A 176 -2.89 0.46 -25.58
N GLY A 177 -3.05 1.30 -24.57
CA GLY A 177 -4.23 2.12 -24.39
C GLY A 177 -5.50 1.32 -24.11
N TRP A 178 -5.41 0.13 -23.50
CA TRP A 178 -6.57 -0.67 -23.06
C TRP A 178 -7.19 -0.13 -21.78
N VAL A 179 -6.39 0.54 -20.96
CA VAL A 179 -6.88 1.22 -19.76
C VAL A 179 -7.68 2.45 -20.17
N LYS A 180 -8.97 2.45 -19.89
CA LYS A 180 -9.90 3.52 -20.32
C LYS A 180 -10.56 4.19 -19.11
N PRO A 181 -10.90 5.47 -19.21
CA PRO A 181 -11.74 6.14 -18.23
C PRO A 181 -13.08 5.45 -18.06
N ILE A 182 -13.64 5.55 -16.87
CA ILE A 182 -14.97 5.03 -16.55
C ILE A 182 -16.00 5.62 -17.53
N LYS A 183 -16.80 4.75 -18.14
CA LYS A 183 -17.98 5.15 -18.91
C LYS A 183 -19.22 4.78 -18.15
N VAL A 184 -19.92 5.77 -17.65
CA VAL A 184 -21.20 5.59 -16.98
C VAL A 184 -22.29 5.43 -18.02
N ILE A 185 -23.07 4.35 -17.92
CA ILE A 185 -24.20 4.08 -18.83
C ILE A 185 -25.42 4.88 -18.37
N ASN A 186 -25.72 4.83 -17.07
CA ASN A 186 -26.86 5.50 -16.47
C ASN A 186 -26.40 6.33 -15.27
N GLU A 187 -26.53 7.65 -15.36
CA GLU A 187 -26.25 8.54 -14.24
C GLU A 187 -27.32 8.37 -13.14
N ILE A 188 -26.85 8.30 -11.90
CA ILE A 188 -27.69 8.27 -10.70
C ILE A 188 -27.60 9.64 -10.04
N ASN A 189 -28.76 10.23 -9.73
CA ASN A 189 -28.82 11.56 -9.12
C ASN A 189 -28.60 11.49 -7.59
N GLN A 190 -27.65 10.68 -7.16
CA GLN A 190 -27.22 10.57 -5.77
C GLN A 190 -25.73 10.84 -5.69
N SER A 191 -25.35 11.64 -4.70
CA SER A 191 -23.98 12.06 -4.49
C SER A 191 -23.32 11.37 -3.30
N ILE A 192 -22.08 10.95 -3.48
CA ILE A 192 -21.28 10.30 -2.43
C ILE A 192 -20.05 11.16 -2.15
N GLY A 193 -19.89 11.54 -0.89
CA GLY A 193 -18.68 12.19 -0.41
C GLY A 193 -17.70 11.15 0.15
N ILE A 194 -16.43 11.21 -0.24
CA ILE A 194 -15.38 10.33 0.28
C ILE A 194 -14.32 11.19 0.95
N ILE A 195 -13.98 10.90 2.19
CA ILE A 195 -12.95 11.61 2.96
C ILE A 195 -11.67 10.78 2.97
N GLY A 196 -10.68 11.22 2.22
CA GLY A 196 -9.39 10.56 1.99
C GLY A 196 -9.24 10.01 0.58
N ALA A 197 -8.24 10.52 -0.15
CA ALA A 197 -7.88 10.12 -1.51
C ALA A 197 -6.78 9.04 -1.53
N GLY A 198 -6.66 8.22 -0.47
CA GLY A 198 -5.79 7.05 -0.42
C GLY A 198 -6.40 5.83 -1.13
N PRO A 199 -5.73 4.67 -1.14
CA PRO A 199 -6.16 3.48 -1.86
C PRO A 199 -7.62 3.07 -1.62
N ALA A 200 -8.08 3.12 -0.35
CA ALA A 200 -9.45 2.75 0.00
C ALA A 200 -10.49 3.71 -0.60
N GLY A 201 -10.22 5.03 -0.51
CA GLY A 201 -11.11 6.04 -1.08
C GLY A 201 -11.14 6.01 -2.60
N LEU A 202 -9.97 5.82 -3.25
CA LEU A 202 -9.87 5.73 -4.70
C LEU A 202 -10.60 4.50 -5.25
N ALA A 203 -10.40 3.33 -4.64
CA ALA A 203 -11.07 2.10 -5.07
C ALA A 203 -12.59 2.19 -4.89
N CYS A 204 -13.05 2.68 -3.75
CA CYS A 204 -14.49 2.86 -3.51
C CYS A 204 -15.09 3.90 -4.48
N GLY A 205 -14.39 5.02 -4.70
CA GLY A 205 -14.82 6.06 -5.63
C GLY A 205 -14.96 5.53 -7.06
N GLU A 206 -14.01 4.71 -7.52
CA GLU A 206 -14.07 4.07 -8.83
C GLU A 206 -15.29 3.17 -8.97
N GLU A 207 -15.51 2.27 -8.00
CA GLU A 207 -16.63 1.33 -8.05
C GLU A 207 -18.01 2.03 -7.96
N LEU A 208 -18.13 3.06 -7.15
CA LEU A 208 -19.35 3.85 -7.06
C LEU A 208 -19.59 4.62 -8.37
N ARG A 209 -18.55 5.20 -8.95
CA ARG A 209 -18.66 5.91 -10.23
C ARG A 209 -19.05 4.98 -11.37
N LYS A 210 -18.47 3.78 -11.46
CA LYS A 210 -18.90 2.73 -12.42
C LYS A 210 -20.38 2.40 -12.32
N LYS A 211 -20.98 2.57 -11.13
CA LYS A 211 -22.42 2.35 -10.90
C LYS A 211 -23.28 3.57 -11.24
N GLY A 212 -22.68 4.71 -11.55
CA GLY A 212 -23.37 5.93 -11.95
C GLY A 212 -23.53 6.99 -10.87
N TYR A 213 -23.06 6.74 -9.64
CA TYR A 213 -23.13 7.74 -8.56
C TYR A 213 -22.24 8.94 -8.86
N GLN A 214 -22.65 10.12 -8.39
CA GLN A 214 -21.81 11.32 -8.40
C GLN A 214 -20.84 11.24 -7.23
N VAL A 215 -19.53 11.16 -7.52
CA VAL A 215 -18.51 10.95 -6.49
C VAL A 215 -17.63 12.18 -6.34
N THR A 216 -17.48 12.66 -5.10
CA THR A 216 -16.54 13.71 -4.72
C THR A 216 -15.58 13.16 -3.66
N ILE A 217 -14.29 13.23 -3.91
CA ILE A 217 -13.24 12.80 -2.97
C ILE A 217 -12.56 14.03 -2.39
N TYR A 218 -12.58 14.18 -1.07
CA TYR A 218 -11.96 15.24 -0.29
C TYR A 218 -10.66 14.76 0.30
N ASP A 219 -9.59 15.51 0.17
CA ASP A 219 -8.30 15.19 0.78
C ASP A 219 -7.61 16.43 1.35
N ARG A 220 -7.02 16.29 2.54
CA ARG A 220 -6.32 17.40 3.21
C ARG A 220 -5.00 17.78 2.55
N TYR A 221 -4.45 16.91 1.73
CA TYR A 221 -3.21 17.14 1.00
C TYR A 221 -3.45 17.79 -0.37
N ASP A 222 -2.41 18.40 -0.90
CA ASP A 222 -2.40 19.08 -2.20
C ASP A 222 -2.46 18.09 -3.38
N ARG A 223 -2.11 16.81 -3.16
CA ARG A 223 -2.17 15.74 -4.16
C ARG A 223 -2.93 14.53 -3.62
N SER A 224 -3.78 13.98 -4.47
CA SER A 224 -4.47 12.72 -4.21
C SER A 224 -3.53 11.52 -4.35
N GLY A 225 -3.81 10.43 -3.63
CA GLY A 225 -3.01 9.20 -3.63
C GLY A 225 -2.65 8.72 -2.21
N GLY A 226 -2.80 9.58 -1.19
CA GLY A 226 -2.48 9.23 0.19
C GLY A 226 -1.04 8.75 0.32
N LEU A 227 -0.82 7.59 0.95
CA LEU A 227 0.51 7.01 1.10
C LEU A 227 1.16 6.60 -0.23
N LEU A 228 0.40 6.36 -1.29
CA LEU A 228 0.96 6.04 -2.61
C LEU A 228 1.79 7.21 -3.16
N ILE A 229 1.35 8.44 -2.92
CA ILE A 229 2.04 9.64 -3.40
C ILE A 229 3.10 10.14 -2.41
N TYR A 230 2.81 10.14 -1.09
CA TYR A 230 3.67 10.78 -0.10
C TYR A 230 4.38 9.82 0.87
N GLY A 231 3.90 8.58 1.02
CA GLY A 231 4.51 7.60 1.93
C GLY A 231 5.54 6.71 1.24
N ILE A 232 5.14 6.04 0.17
CA ILE A 232 5.97 5.06 -0.52
C ILE A 232 7.04 5.77 -1.36
N PRO A 233 8.34 5.41 -1.26
CA PRO A 233 9.38 6.00 -2.07
C PRO A 233 9.23 5.72 -3.57
N ASN A 234 9.72 6.64 -4.42
CA ASN A 234 9.61 6.53 -5.87
C ASN A 234 10.29 5.27 -6.43
N PHE A 235 11.38 4.80 -5.83
CA PHE A 235 12.08 3.58 -6.24
C PHE A 235 11.30 2.27 -6.01
N LYS A 236 10.15 2.33 -5.32
CA LYS A 236 9.19 1.22 -5.17
C LYS A 236 7.92 1.43 -5.99
N LEU A 237 7.47 2.67 -6.08
CA LEU A 237 6.28 3.08 -6.82
C LEU A 237 6.50 4.46 -7.40
N GLU A 238 6.81 4.53 -8.68
CA GLU A 238 7.03 5.80 -9.38
C GLU A 238 5.75 6.64 -9.40
N LYS A 239 5.89 7.93 -9.12
CA LYS A 239 4.75 8.83 -8.88
C LYS A 239 3.86 9.00 -10.10
N HIS A 240 4.43 8.92 -11.31
CA HIS A 240 3.65 8.95 -12.54
C HIS A 240 2.60 7.82 -12.64
N VAL A 241 2.88 6.64 -12.01
CA VAL A 241 1.93 5.51 -11.95
C VAL A 241 0.69 5.89 -11.13
N VAL A 242 0.89 6.59 -10.03
CA VAL A 242 -0.21 7.10 -9.19
C VAL A 242 -0.95 8.23 -9.91
N GLU A 243 -0.22 9.19 -10.45
CA GLU A 243 -0.78 10.35 -11.14
C GLU A 243 -1.62 9.98 -12.36
N ARG A 244 -1.15 9.02 -13.19
CA ARG A 244 -1.94 8.55 -14.34
C ARG A 244 -3.25 7.89 -13.91
N ARG A 245 -3.27 7.15 -12.78
CA ARG A 245 -4.49 6.57 -12.20
C ARG A 245 -5.46 7.66 -11.72
N ILE A 246 -4.97 8.65 -10.99
CA ILE A 246 -5.79 9.79 -10.54
C ILE A 246 -6.37 10.56 -11.75
N LYS A 247 -5.55 10.79 -12.78
CA LYS A 247 -6.02 11.41 -14.03
C LYS A 247 -7.14 10.62 -14.69
N LEU A 248 -6.98 9.30 -14.78
CA LEU A 248 -7.99 8.40 -15.34
C LEU A 248 -9.33 8.47 -14.58
N LEU A 249 -9.27 8.51 -13.25
CA LEU A 249 -10.46 8.63 -12.40
C LEU A 249 -11.15 9.99 -12.56
N LYS A 250 -10.38 11.08 -12.70
CA LYS A 250 -10.91 12.43 -13.03
C LYS A 250 -11.61 12.44 -14.39
N GLU A 251 -10.98 11.85 -15.40
CA GLU A 251 -11.57 11.70 -16.75
C GLU A 251 -12.85 10.85 -16.72
N GLY A 252 -12.97 9.91 -15.77
CA GLY A 252 -14.17 9.12 -15.49
C GLY A 252 -15.27 9.87 -14.75
N GLY A 253 -15.06 11.15 -14.40
CA GLY A 253 -16.06 12.03 -13.78
C GLY A 253 -16.04 12.03 -12.25
N ILE A 254 -14.99 11.50 -11.61
CA ILE A 254 -14.80 11.66 -10.16
C ILE A 254 -14.23 13.07 -9.88
N GLN A 255 -14.86 13.80 -8.97
CA GLN A 255 -14.38 15.09 -8.52
C GLN A 255 -13.39 14.95 -7.37
N PHE A 256 -12.28 15.67 -7.42
CA PHE A 256 -11.25 15.69 -6.36
C PHE A 256 -11.15 17.12 -5.79
N VAL A 257 -11.28 17.22 -4.49
CA VAL A 257 -11.14 18.48 -3.72
C VAL A 257 -9.96 18.30 -2.77
N ASN A 258 -8.79 18.70 -3.25
CA ASN A 258 -7.56 18.68 -2.49
C ASN A 258 -7.40 19.93 -1.62
N ASN A 259 -6.48 19.93 -0.64
CA ASN A 259 -6.32 20.97 0.38
C ASN A 259 -7.62 21.24 1.14
N PHE A 260 -8.41 20.21 1.38
CA PHE A 260 -9.66 20.29 2.10
C PHE A 260 -9.60 19.43 3.36
N GLU A 261 -9.58 20.05 4.52
CA GLU A 261 -9.47 19.37 5.81
C GLU A 261 -10.82 19.36 6.53
N VAL A 262 -11.38 18.17 6.68
CA VAL A 262 -12.63 17.98 7.41
C VAL A 262 -12.43 18.36 8.87
N GLY A 263 -13.35 19.19 9.38
CA GLY A 263 -13.26 19.81 10.69
C GLY A 263 -12.69 21.23 10.67
N LYS A 264 -12.07 21.67 9.56
CA LYS A 264 -11.64 23.06 9.32
C LYS A 264 -12.48 23.72 8.22
N ASP A 265 -12.51 23.10 7.03
CA ASP A 265 -13.22 23.64 5.87
C ASP A 265 -14.70 23.27 5.86
N ALA A 266 -15.05 22.12 6.40
CA ALA A 266 -16.41 21.72 6.74
C ALA A 266 -16.38 20.63 7.82
N THR A 267 -17.40 20.57 8.64
CA THR A 267 -17.61 19.48 9.61
C THR A 267 -18.10 18.21 8.92
N LEU A 268 -17.96 17.05 9.58
CA LEU A 268 -18.55 15.81 9.08
C LEU A 268 -20.07 15.92 8.89
N LYS A 269 -20.75 16.66 9.80
CA LYS A 269 -22.19 16.89 9.72
C LYS A 269 -22.57 17.64 8.45
N GLU A 270 -21.87 18.73 8.12
CA GLU A 270 -22.13 19.52 6.91
C GLU A 270 -21.91 18.70 5.65
N LEU A 271 -20.87 17.87 5.60
CA LEU A 271 -20.66 16.96 4.48
C LEU A 271 -21.77 15.89 4.37
N ASN A 272 -22.24 15.36 5.50
CA ASN A 272 -23.34 14.38 5.52
C ASN A 272 -24.70 15.00 5.14
N GLU A 273 -24.86 16.31 5.32
CA GLU A 273 -26.02 17.05 4.82
C GLU A 273 -25.92 17.36 3.33
N LYS A 274 -24.70 17.54 2.82
CA LYS A 274 -24.40 17.84 1.41
C LYS A 274 -24.52 16.63 0.48
N HIS A 275 -24.15 15.44 0.96
CA HIS A 275 -24.12 14.20 0.21
C HIS A 275 -25.16 13.21 0.71
N ASP A 276 -25.62 12.30 -0.16
CA ASP A 276 -26.55 11.23 0.22
C ASP A 276 -25.88 10.17 1.09
N ALA A 277 -24.57 10.00 0.97
CA ALA A 277 -23.76 9.20 1.88
C ALA A 277 -22.30 9.69 1.94
N ILE A 278 -21.63 9.36 3.04
CA ILE A 278 -20.22 9.67 3.28
C ILE A 278 -19.43 8.40 3.53
N LEU A 279 -18.26 8.27 2.92
CA LEU A 279 -17.26 7.27 3.28
C LEU A 279 -16.05 7.94 3.94
N ILE A 280 -15.68 7.48 5.14
CA ILE A 280 -14.43 7.85 5.79
C ILE A 280 -13.35 6.83 5.45
N ALA A 281 -12.29 7.27 4.73
CA ALA A 281 -11.20 6.44 4.23
C ALA A 281 -9.83 7.12 4.46
N THR A 282 -9.67 7.77 5.62
CA THR A 282 -8.53 8.63 5.96
C THR A 282 -7.22 7.90 6.19
N GLY A 283 -7.25 6.58 6.39
CA GLY A 283 -6.06 5.85 6.85
C GLY A 283 -5.73 6.15 8.32
N VAL A 284 -4.49 5.86 8.74
CA VAL A 284 -3.96 6.13 10.08
C VAL A 284 -2.62 6.86 9.94
N TYR A 285 -2.47 8.02 10.59
CA TYR A 285 -1.32 8.91 10.39
C TYR A 285 -0.64 9.36 11.66
N LYS A 286 -1.22 9.13 12.85
CA LYS A 286 -0.60 9.49 14.13
C LYS A 286 0.60 8.57 14.36
N ALA A 287 1.81 9.10 14.25
CA ALA A 287 3.03 8.34 14.51
C ALA A 287 3.04 7.80 15.95
N ARG A 288 3.40 6.54 16.12
CA ARG A 288 3.67 6.00 17.46
C ARG A 288 4.95 6.59 17.99
N GLU A 289 4.89 7.01 19.24
CA GLU A 289 6.03 7.59 19.94
C GLU A 289 6.73 6.56 20.83
N VAL A 290 8.02 6.79 21.01
CA VAL A 290 8.79 6.16 22.06
C VAL A 290 9.13 7.24 23.10
N ASN A 291 8.62 7.04 24.30
CA ASN A 291 8.85 8.01 25.40
C ASN A 291 10.18 7.70 26.09
N LEU A 292 11.28 8.26 25.55
CA LEU A 292 12.62 8.07 26.04
C LEU A 292 13.25 9.43 26.41
N PRO A 293 14.19 9.45 27.38
CA PRO A 293 14.94 10.66 27.68
C PRO A 293 15.62 11.22 26.44
N GLY A 294 15.51 12.53 26.22
CA GLY A 294 16.07 13.23 25.05
C GLY A 294 15.22 13.16 23.78
N ASN A 295 13.96 12.71 23.86
CA ASN A 295 13.05 12.67 22.71
C ASN A 295 12.66 14.09 22.19
N ASP A 296 12.96 15.11 22.95
CA ASP A 296 12.78 16.54 22.65
C ASP A 296 13.96 17.17 21.88
N LEU A 297 15.07 16.45 21.73
CA LEU A 297 16.21 16.91 20.91
C LEU A 297 15.78 17.06 19.44
N SER A 298 16.33 18.07 18.77
CA SER A 298 16.13 18.24 17.33
C SER A 298 16.79 17.12 16.52
N ASN A 299 16.43 16.98 15.25
CA ASN A 299 16.86 15.92 14.33
C ASN A 299 16.35 14.51 14.71
N ILE A 300 15.23 14.43 15.42
CA ILE A 300 14.48 13.20 15.68
C ILE A 300 13.09 13.35 15.05
N PHE A 301 12.81 12.61 13.99
CA PHE A 301 11.59 12.78 13.20
C PHE A 301 10.77 11.49 13.09
N PRO A 302 9.44 11.60 12.99
CA PRO A 302 8.60 10.51 12.52
C PRO A 302 8.91 10.13 11.06
N ALA A 303 8.79 8.85 10.73
CA ALA A 303 9.08 8.33 9.40
C ALA A 303 8.29 9.04 8.29
N MET A 304 7.01 9.37 8.53
CA MET A 304 6.17 10.01 7.51
C MET A 304 6.59 11.44 7.19
N GLU A 305 7.13 12.18 8.14
CA GLU A 305 7.67 13.52 7.85
C GLU A 305 8.87 13.42 6.91
N PHE A 306 9.79 12.49 7.20
CA PHE A 306 10.97 12.24 6.37
C PHE A 306 10.61 11.76 4.96
N LEU A 307 9.72 10.76 4.85
CA LEU A 307 9.31 10.21 3.56
C LEU A 307 8.48 11.21 2.73
N THR A 308 7.58 11.96 3.37
CA THR A 308 6.79 13.00 2.71
C THR A 308 7.69 14.11 2.17
N ALA A 309 8.67 14.58 2.95
CA ALA A 309 9.63 15.60 2.51
C ALA A 309 10.44 15.11 1.31
N SER A 310 10.94 13.87 1.37
CA SER A 310 11.69 13.24 0.27
C SER A 310 10.84 13.09 -0.99
N ASN A 311 9.60 12.60 -0.88
CA ASN A 311 8.71 12.43 -2.02
C ASN A 311 8.27 13.77 -2.63
N LYS A 312 7.96 14.77 -1.81
CA LYS A 312 7.66 16.15 -2.28
C LYS A 312 8.85 16.74 -3.04
N LYS A 313 10.06 16.55 -2.51
CA LYS A 313 11.28 17.00 -3.20
C LYS A 313 11.47 16.30 -4.54
N GLY A 314 11.23 15.00 -4.61
CA GLY A 314 11.25 14.21 -5.86
C GLY A 314 10.18 14.64 -6.88
N LEU A 315 9.06 15.19 -6.42
CA LEU A 315 8.00 15.79 -7.25
C LEU A 315 8.31 17.23 -7.69
N GLY A 316 9.45 17.81 -7.29
CA GLY A 316 9.88 19.14 -7.66
C GLY A 316 9.41 20.26 -6.72
N ASP A 317 8.83 19.93 -5.58
CA ASP A 317 8.36 20.91 -4.61
C ASP A 317 9.52 21.56 -3.85
N LYS A 318 9.31 22.81 -3.41
CA LYS A 318 10.17 23.45 -2.42
C LYS A 318 9.78 22.91 -1.03
N VAL A 319 10.75 22.32 -0.31
CA VAL A 319 10.56 21.76 1.03
C VAL A 319 11.63 22.36 1.94
N GLU A 320 11.29 23.39 2.72
CA GLU A 320 12.25 24.17 3.49
C GLU A 320 13.13 23.31 4.39
N LEU A 321 12.54 22.45 5.22
CA LEU A 321 13.29 21.54 6.11
C LEU A 321 14.16 20.50 5.39
N PHE A 322 13.84 20.18 4.15
CA PHE A 322 14.68 19.32 3.33
C PHE A 322 15.84 20.12 2.72
N ASP A 323 15.54 21.31 2.20
CA ASP A 323 16.49 22.16 1.47
C ASP A 323 17.54 22.78 2.40
N ASP A 324 17.21 23.07 3.68
CA ASP A 324 18.14 23.54 4.70
C ASP A 324 18.97 22.42 5.34
N GLY A 325 18.72 21.16 4.96
CA GLY A 325 19.42 19.99 5.46
C GLY A 325 18.88 19.42 6.77
N THR A 326 17.86 20.00 7.40
CA THR A 326 17.29 19.50 8.66
C THR A 326 16.66 18.12 8.47
N LEU A 327 15.81 17.98 7.47
CA LEU A 327 15.02 16.77 7.20
C LEU A 327 15.49 16.05 5.92
N ASN A 328 16.79 15.93 5.74
CA ASN A 328 17.40 15.05 4.75
C ASN A 328 18.63 14.34 5.34
N ALA A 329 19.00 13.23 4.70
CA ALA A 329 20.04 12.32 5.22
C ALA A 329 21.47 12.64 4.73
N LYS A 330 21.65 13.61 3.84
CA LYS A 330 22.93 13.88 3.20
C LYS A 330 24.04 14.13 4.21
N ASP A 331 25.15 13.43 4.04
CA ASP A 331 26.39 13.53 4.87
C ASP A 331 26.18 13.22 6.37
N LYS A 332 25.07 12.56 6.75
CA LYS A 332 24.71 12.24 8.15
C LYS A 332 24.89 10.78 8.50
N ASP A 333 25.19 10.53 9.77
CA ASP A 333 25.04 9.22 10.39
C ASP A 333 23.56 9.05 10.78
N VAL A 334 22.80 8.20 10.05
CA VAL A 334 21.35 8.03 10.18
C VAL A 334 21.02 6.76 10.94
N VAL A 335 20.14 6.87 11.94
CA VAL A 335 19.58 5.71 12.64
C VAL A 335 18.07 5.67 12.44
N VAL A 336 17.56 4.58 11.84
CA VAL A 336 16.14 4.32 11.72
C VAL A 336 15.71 3.31 12.78
N ILE A 337 14.71 3.65 13.60
CA ILE A 337 14.21 2.78 14.65
C ILE A 337 12.92 2.13 14.16
N GLY A 338 12.95 0.83 13.94
CA GLY A 338 11.79 0.06 13.48
C GLY A 338 12.17 -1.13 12.60
N GLY A 339 11.20 -1.97 12.28
CA GLY A 339 11.44 -3.20 11.50
C GLY A 339 10.33 -3.53 10.49
N GLY A 340 9.40 -2.60 10.23
CA GLY A 340 8.36 -2.73 9.20
C GLY A 340 8.81 -2.19 7.85
N ASP A 341 7.93 -2.30 6.84
CA ASP A 341 8.21 -1.79 5.49
C ASP A 341 8.49 -0.27 5.48
N THR A 342 7.84 0.49 6.35
CA THR A 342 8.14 1.93 6.53
C THR A 342 9.60 2.17 6.96
N ALA A 343 10.16 1.30 7.82
CA ALA A 343 11.57 1.40 8.19
C ALA A 343 12.48 1.09 6.99
N MET A 344 12.14 0.09 6.18
CA MET A 344 12.86 -0.23 4.94
C MET A 344 12.80 0.93 3.95
N ASP A 345 11.66 1.59 3.83
CA ASP A 345 11.51 2.80 3.01
C ASP A 345 12.41 3.93 3.49
N CYS A 346 12.51 4.16 4.81
CA CYS A 346 13.36 5.20 5.40
C CYS A 346 14.85 4.91 5.20
N VAL A 347 15.33 3.69 5.51
CA VAL A 347 16.76 3.36 5.38
C VAL A 347 17.23 3.44 3.93
N ARG A 348 16.42 2.93 2.99
CA ARG A 348 16.75 2.94 1.56
C ARG A 348 16.66 4.35 0.95
N THR A 349 15.74 5.17 1.44
CA THR A 349 15.67 6.61 1.10
C THR A 349 16.91 7.33 1.59
N SER A 350 17.35 7.06 2.82
CA SER A 350 18.56 7.68 3.39
C SER A 350 19.82 7.34 2.59
N ILE A 351 19.97 6.10 2.12
CA ILE A 351 21.06 5.71 1.21
C ILE A 351 21.05 6.57 -0.06
N ARG A 352 19.88 6.76 -0.69
CA ARG A 352 19.72 7.56 -1.93
C ARG A 352 19.89 9.07 -1.73
N GLN A 353 19.87 9.51 -0.50
CA GLN A 353 20.16 10.90 -0.12
C GLN A 353 21.62 11.09 0.28
N ASP A 354 22.53 10.16 -0.07
CA ASP A 354 23.95 10.20 0.22
C ASP A 354 24.27 10.30 1.74
N ALA A 355 23.54 9.52 2.56
CA ALA A 355 23.86 9.41 3.97
C ALA A 355 25.28 8.83 4.15
N LYS A 356 26.02 9.35 5.14
CA LYS A 356 27.36 8.88 5.50
C LYS A 356 27.34 7.44 6.02
N SER A 357 26.34 7.11 6.85
CA SER A 357 26.05 5.76 7.30
C SER A 357 24.55 5.62 7.57
N VAL A 358 23.99 4.41 7.37
CA VAL A 358 22.60 4.13 7.67
C VAL A 358 22.49 2.86 8.50
N LYS A 359 21.92 2.97 9.69
CA LYS A 359 21.67 1.85 10.60
C LYS A 359 20.18 1.66 10.83
N CYS A 360 19.74 0.41 10.72
CA CYS A 360 18.38 0.00 11.10
C CYS A 360 18.40 -0.66 12.47
N LEU A 361 17.86 0.00 13.48
CA LEU A 361 17.80 -0.49 14.85
C LEU A 361 16.50 -1.27 15.08
N TYR A 362 16.62 -2.56 15.33
CA TYR A 362 15.45 -3.42 15.51
C TYR A 362 15.55 -4.32 16.75
N ARG A 363 14.47 -4.31 17.56
CA ARG A 363 14.43 -5.01 18.86
C ARG A 363 14.30 -6.53 18.79
N ARG A 364 14.10 -7.12 17.60
CA ARG A 364 14.10 -8.57 17.37
C ARG A 364 15.17 -8.94 16.34
N ASP A 365 15.20 -10.20 15.96
CA ASP A 365 16.08 -10.72 14.91
C ASP A 365 15.42 -10.63 13.52
N LYS A 366 16.17 -11.03 12.50
CA LYS A 366 15.75 -11.00 11.10
C LYS A 366 14.51 -11.87 10.85
N VAL A 367 14.41 -13.04 11.50
CA VAL A 367 13.29 -13.98 11.33
C VAL A 367 11.98 -13.41 11.86
N ASN A 368 12.05 -12.65 12.96
CA ASN A 368 10.90 -12.02 13.58
C ASN A 368 10.60 -10.60 13.06
N MET A 369 11.26 -10.19 11.97
CA MET A 369 11.08 -8.87 11.38
C MET A 369 9.76 -8.79 10.59
N PRO A 370 8.90 -7.75 10.81
CA PRO A 370 7.64 -7.61 10.08
C PRO A 370 7.80 -7.04 8.66
N GLY A 371 8.95 -6.46 8.29
CA GLY A 371 9.21 -5.99 6.93
C GLY A 371 9.30 -7.13 5.92
N SER A 372 8.92 -6.89 4.66
CA SER A 372 9.04 -7.86 3.57
C SER A 372 10.49 -8.35 3.44
N ALA A 373 10.68 -9.68 3.35
CA ALA A 373 12.01 -10.28 3.22
C ALA A 373 12.77 -9.74 1.99
N ARG A 374 12.04 -9.46 0.92
CA ARG A 374 12.58 -8.83 -0.30
C ARG A 374 13.13 -7.42 -0.04
N GLU A 375 12.41 -6.61 0.73
CA GLU A 375 12.82 -5.23 1.04
C GLU A 375 14.00 -5.20 2.01
N VAL A 376 14.04 -6.12 2.96
CA VAL A 376 15.20 -6.31 3.86
C VAL A 376 16.45 -6.69 3.06
N ALA A 377 16.34 -7.66 2.15
CA ALA A 377 17.45 -8.05 1.29
C ALA A 377 17.92 -6.88 0.38
N ASN A 378 17.00 -6.10 -0.17
CA ASN A 378 17.34 -4.92 -0.95
C ASN A 378 18.10 -3.87 -0.11
N ALA A 379 17.70 -3.65 1.14
CA ALA A 379 18.38 -2.73 2.04
C ALA A 379 19.79 -3.20 2.40
N GLU A 380 19.98 -4.51 2.67
CA GLU A 380 21.31 -5.10 2.92
C GLU A 380 22.22 -4.95 1.69
N GLU A 381 21.72 -5.26 0.48
CA GLU A 381 22.47 -5.08 -0.78
C GLU A 381 22.87 -3.62 -1.02
N GLU A 382 22.06 -2.68 -0.60
CA GLU A 382 22.28 -1.23 -0.74
C GLU A 382 23.24 -0.66 0.32
N GLY A 383 23.62 -1.47 1.33
CA GLY A 383 24.64 -1.12 2.32
C GLY A 383 24.09 -0.65 3.66
N VAL A 384 22.83 -0.91 3.95
CA VAL A 384 22.24 -0.65 5.28
C VAL A 384 22.79 -1.63 6.31
N GLU A 385 23.26 -1.12 7.44
CA GLU A 385 23.70 -1.92 8.59
C GLU A 385 22.49 -2.20 9.50
N PHE A 386 22.18 -3.47 9.72
CA PHE A 386 21.13 -3.88 10.66
C PHE A 386 21.69 -4.12 12.05
N VAL A 387 21.21 -3.39 13.05
CA VAL A 387 21.52 -3.57 14.47
C VAL A 387 20.39 -4.36 15.11
N TRP A 388 20.47 -5.67 14.96
CA TRP A 388 19.50 -6.62 15.48
C TRP A 388 19.52 -6.74 17.00
N LEU A 389 18.44 -7.21 17.59
CA LEU A 389 18.33 -7.48 19.03
C LEU A 389 18.76 -6.28 19.87
N SER A 390 18.29 -5.10 19.49
CA SER A 390 18.70 -3.84 20.10
C SER A 390 17.54 -2.87 20.20
N SER A 391 17.43 -2.18 21.34
CA SER A 391 16.37 -1.22 21.63
C SER A 391 16.94 0.10 22.10
N PRO A 392 16.43 1.24 21.63
CA PRO A 392 16.90 2.54 22.12
C PRO A 392 16.51 2.71 23.58
N LYS A 393 17.41 3.27 24.38
CA LYS A 393 17.24 3.59 25.80
C LYS A 393 17.18 5.09 26.06
N LYS A 394 17.99 5.86 25.35
CA LYS A 394 18.10 7.31 25.54
C LYS A 394 18.68 7.96 24.26
N PHE A 395 18.16 9.10 23.90
CA PHE A 395 18.81 10.00 22.93
C PHE A 395 19.77 10.94 23.66
N LYS A 396 20.97 11.13 23.13
CA LYS A 396 22.01 11.96 23.70
C LYS A 396 22.37 13.11 22.76
N GLY A 397 22.62 14.27 23.33
CA GLY A 397 23.03 15.49 22.64
C GLY A 397 22.74 16.70 23.49
N THR A 398 23.13 17.88 23.04
CA THR A 398 22.86 19.13 23.74
C THR A 398 21.59 19.82 23.23
N ASN A 399 21.53 20.15 21.95
CA ASN A 399 20.38 20.79 21.28
C ASN A 399 19.78 19.87 20.21
N LYS A 400 20.61 19.05 19.60
CA LYS A 400 20.25 18.06 18.59
C LYS A 400 20.80 16.69 19.00
N VAL A 401 20.22 15.63 18.41
CA VAL A 401 20.73 14.28 18.64
C VAL A 401 22.15 14.16 18.08
N GLU A 402 23.03 13.53 18.85
CA GLU A 402 24.44 13.25 18.50
C GLU A 402 24.72 11.73 18.58
N SER A 403 24.00 11.03 19.46
CA SER A 403 24.08 9.58 19.60
C SER A 403 22.86 8.99 20.29
N LEU A 404 22.72 7.65 20.20
CA LEU A 404 21.75 6.86 20.94
C LEU A 404 22.47 5.93 21.91
N LEU A 405 22.03 5.90 23.17
CA LEU A 405 22.33 4.82 24.08
C LEU A 405 21.33 3.69 23.81
N VAL A 406 21.81 2.47 23.62
CA VAL A 406 21.05 1.31 23.15
C VAL A 406 21.30 0.13 24.06
N ASP A 407 20.23 -0.58 24.48
CA ASP A 407 20.32 -1.84 25.20
C ASP A 407 20.31 -3.02 24.22
N LYS A 408 21.09 -4.07 24.51
CA LYS A 408 20.92 -5.36 23.83
C LYS A 408 19.68 -6.08 24.33
N ILE A 409 19.08 -6.86 23.44
CA ILE A 409 17.86 -7.62 23.67
C ILE A 409 18.14 -9.12 23.60
N GLU A 410 17.51 -9.88 24.45
CA GLU A 410 17.34 -11.32 24.32
C GLU A 410 15.88 -11.63 23.98
N LEU A 411 15.64 -12.71 23.21
CA LEU A 411 14.29 -13.11 22.84
C LEU A 411 13.78 -14.15 23.83
N GLY A 412 12.77 -13.79 24.60
CA GLY A 412 12.02 -14.66 25.45
C GLY A 412 11.02 -15.57 24.70
N ASP A 413 10.03 -16.07 25.39
CA ASP A 413 8.97 -16.91 24.83
C ASP A 413 8.07 -16.11 23.85
N PRO A 414 7.42 -16.82 22.90
CA PRO A 414 6.44 -16.19 22.02
C PRO A 414 5.28 -15.58 22.79
N ASP A 415 4.84 -14.38 22.35
CA ASP A 415 3.61 -13.75 22.83
C ASP A 415 2.36 -14.37 22.16
N GLU A 416 1.16 -13.88 22.51
CA GLU A 416 -0.11 -14.37 21.94
C GLU A 416 -0.18 -14.25 20.41
N SER A 417 0.64 -13.38 19.79
CA SER A 417 0.77 -13.25 18.34
C SER A 417 1.79 -14.22 17.73
N GLY A 418 2.38 -15.09 18.53
CA GLY A 418 3.44 -16.02 18.12
C GLY A 418 4.82 -15.39 17.96
N ARG A 419 4.99 -14.09 18.25
CA ARG A 419 6.29 -13.39 18.13
C ARG A 419 7.02 -13.40 19.46
N ARG A 420 8.32 -13.73 19.45
CA ARG A 420 9.13 -13.78 20.65
C ARG A 420 9.25 -12.42 21.34
N LYS A 421 9.01 -12.40 22.66
CA LYS A 421 9.02 -11.17 23.48
C LYS A 421 10.46 -10.64 23.60
N PRO A 422 10.71 -9.34 23.29
CA PRO A 422 12.02 -8.74 23.54
C PRO A 422 12.22 -8.47 25.04
N ILE A 423 13.35 -8.93 25.59
CA ILE A 423 13.75 -8.77 26.99
C ILE A 423 15.08 -8.01 27.01
N ILE A 424 15.16 -6.93 27.78
CA ILE A 424 16.39 -6.14 27.91
C ILE A 424 17.42 -6.98 28.66
N LYS A 425 18.63 -7.05 28.09
CA LYS A 425 19.78 -7.65 28.75
C LYS A 425 20.44 -6.62 29.65
N GLU A 426 20.55 -6.93 30.93
CA GLU A 426 21.17 -6.02 31.89
C GLU A 426 22.67 -5.77 31.58
N ASN A 427 23.13 -4.56 31.87
CA ASN A 427 24.52 -4.12 31.71
C ASN A 427 25.08 -4.36 30.27
N SER A 428 24.25 -4.19 29.27
CA SER A 428 24.61 -4.46 27.87
C SER A 428 24.58 -3.22 26.98
N GLU A 429 24.53 -2.05 27.60
CA GLU A 429 24.41 -0.79 26.88
C GLU A 429 25.61 -0.52 26.00
N PHE A 430 25.33 0.06 24.85
CA PHE A 430 26.35 0.59 23.93
C PHE A 430 25.83 1.84 23.24
N GLU A 431 26.74 2.60 22.64
CA GLU A 431 26.40 3.87 22.02
C GLU A 431 26.48 3.77 20.49
N ILE A 432 25.53 4.37 19.81
CA ILE A 432 25.48 4.49 18.35
C ILE A 432 25.48 5.98 18.01
N LYS A 433 26.43 6.44 17.20
CA LYS A 433 26.44 7.80 16.67
C LYS A 433 25.25 8.03 15.75
N ALA A 434 24.61 9.20 15.86
CA ALA A 434 23.50 9.60 15.00
C ALA A 434 23.39 11.11 14.87
N ASP A 435 23.42 11.63 13.65
CA ASP A 435 23.13 13.02 13.32
C ASP A 435 21.64 13.22 12.96
N LEU A 436 20.95 12.13 12.60
CA LEU A 436 19.54 12.08 12.28
C LEU A 436 18.92 10.76 12.77
N VAL A 437 17.81 10.86 13.48
CA VAL A 437 17.03 9.69 13.93
C VAL A 437 15.64 9.71 13.29
N ILE A 438 15.24 8.58 12.74
CA ILE A 438 13.92 8.41 12.12
C ILE A 438 13.14 7.32 12.88
N LYS A 439 12.00 7.69 13.46
CA LYS A 439 11.13 6.78 14.20
C LYS A 439 10.11 6.14 13.27
N ALA A 440 10.29 4.86 12.93
CA ALA A 440 9.42 4.05 12.08
C ALA A 440 8.68 2.96 12.88
N LEU A 441 7.96 3.38 13.92
CA LEU A 441 7.34 2.51 14.93
C LEU A 441 5.91 2.09 14.62
N GLY A 442 5.39 2.49 13.46
CA GLY A 442 4.00 2.31 13.05
C GLY A 442 3.12 3.50 13.41
N PHE A 443 1.82 3.33 13.16
CA PHE A 443 0.85 4.42 13.26
C PHE A 443 -0.36 4.02 14.07
N ASP A 444 -0.98 5.00 14.68
CA ASP A 444 -2.28 4.91 15.34
C ASP A 444 -3.29 5.83 14.65
N PRO A 445 -4.58 5.60 14.79
CA PRO A 445 -5.61 6.51 14.31
C PRO A 445 -5.51 7.88 14.96
N GLU A 446 -5.83 8.92 14.18
CA GLU A 446 -6.05 10.27 14.71
C GLU A 446 -7.38 10.32 15.46
N GLU A 447 -7.58 11.33 16.32
CA GLU A 447 -8.81 11.50 17.12
C GLU A 447 -9.95 12.09 16.25
N LEU A 448 -10.42 11.29 15.28
CA LEU A 448 -11.38 11.76 14.27
C LEU A 448 -12.68 12.35 14.82
N PRO A 449 -13.29 11.81 15.93
CA PRO A 449 -14.47 12.44 16.50
C PRO A 449 -14.26 13.92 16.83
N LYS A 450 -13.10 14.24 17.41
CA LYS A 450 -12.72 15.62 17.74
C LYS A 450 -12.31 16.42 16.50
N LEU A 451 -11.48 15.83 15.63
CA LEU A 451 -10.99 16.48 14.41
C LEU A 451 -12.14 16.83 13.46
N PHE A 452 -13.12 15.94 13.31
CA PHE A 452 -14.27 16.13 12.41
C PHE A 452 -15.42 16.93 13.04
N GLN A 453 -15.25 17.37 14.30
CA GLN A 453 -16.28 18.05 15.08
C GLN A 453 -17.59 17.23 15.16
N GLU A 454 -17.46 15.91 15.34
CA GLU A 454 -18.59 14.99 15.43
C GLU A 454 -18.32 13.96 16.55
N GLU A 455 -18.55 14.41 17.78
CA GLU A 455 -18.29 13.60 19.00
C GLU A 455 -19.14 12.34 19.10
N ARG A 456 -20.26 12.25 18.36
CA ARG A 456 -21.09 11.04 18.31
C ARG A 456 -20.43 9.90 17.53
N LEU A 457 -19.43 10.18 16.68
CA LEU A 457 -18.74 9.14 15.92
C LEU A 457 -18.00 8.20 16.87
N GLN A 458 -18.43 6.94 16.92
CA GLN A 458 -17.85 5.95 17.82
C GLN A 458 -16.54 5.38 17.29
N VAL A 459 -15.60 5.23 18.22
CA VAL A 459 -14.31 4.57 17.96
C VAL A 459 -14.10 3.37 18.88
N THR A 460 -13.21 2.47 18.49
CA THR A 460 -12.78 1.36 19.33
C THR A 460 -11.81 1.83 20.41
N LYS A 461 -11.42 0.95 21.32
CA LYS A 461 -10.38 1.24 22.32
C LYS A 461 -9.01 1.57 21.73
N TRP A 462 -8.79 1.27 20.46
CA TRP A 462 -7.56 1.59 19.71
C TRP A 462 -7.68 2.87 18.89
N GLY A 463 -8.82 3.56 18.92
CA GLY A 463 -9.05 4.80 18.17
C GLY A 463 -9.54 4.59 16.73
N THR A 464 -9.62 3.36 16.22
CA THR A 464 -10.19 3.08 14.90
C THR A 464 -11.70 3.29 14.90
N ILE A 465 -12.27 3.71 13.77
CA ILE A 465 -13.73 3.91 13.66
C ILE A 465 -14.43 2.56 13.85
N LYS A 466 -15.47 2.58 14.67
CA LYS A 466 -16.33 1.43 14.90
C LYS A 466 -17.37 1.37 13.79
N ALA A 467 -17.24 0.38 12.91
CA ALA A 467 -18.16 0.12 11.82
C ALA A 467 -18.71 -1.31 11.91
N ASP A 468 -19.91 -1.51 11.43
CA ASP A 468 -20.47 -2.84 11.21
C ASP A 468 -19.73 -3.50 10.04
N PHE A 469 -19.20 -4.70 10.23
CA PHE A 469 -18.37 -5.36 9.22
C PHE A 469 -19.15 -5.92 8.03
N ASP A 470 -20.48 -6.03 8.15
CA ASP A 470 -21.32 -6.49 7.04
C ASP A 470 -21.76 -5.33 6.16
N THR A 471 -22.01 -4.15 6.75
CA THR A 471 -22.46 -2.96 6.04
C THR A 471 -21.40 -1.90 5.85
N MET A 472 -20.32 -1.93 6.63
CA MET A 472 -19.34 -0.86 6.78
C MET A 472 -19.94 0.47 7.28
N GLU A 473 -21.18 0.48 7.75
CA GLU A 473 -21.84 1.65 8.31
C GLU A 473 -21.35 1.92 9.74
N THR A 474 -21.14 3.19 10.06
CA THR A 474 -20.82 3.64 11.40
C THR A 474 -22.12 3.78 12.24
N ASN A 475 -21.99 4.22 13.47
CA ASN A 475 -23.18 4.56 14.26
C ASN A 475 -23.93 5.82 13.81
N ILE A 476 -23.40 6.55 12.81
CA ILE A 476 -24.03 7.74 12.23
C ILE A 476 -24.70 7.33 10.91
N PRO A 477 -26.03 7.47 10.80
CA PRO A 477 -26.74 7.06 9.58
C PRO A 477 -26.20 7.73 8.32
N GLY A 478 -25.95 6.93 7.27
CA GLY A 478 -25.41 7.39 6.00
C GLY A 478 -23.89 7.63 6.01
N VAL A 479 -23.21 7.37 7.13
CA VAL A 479 -21.76 7.51 7.24
C VAL A 479 -21.11 6.12 7.35
N PHE A 480 -20.24 5.81 6.42
CA PHE A 480 -19.50 4.55 6.28
C PHE A 480 -18.01 4.77 6.54
N ALA A 481 -17.28 3.71 6.85
CA ALA A 481 -15.82 3.78 7.02
C ALA A 481 -15.13 2.55 6.43
N ALA A 482 -13.94 2.72 5.84
CA ALA A 482 -13.17 1.62 5.26
C ALA A 482 -11.65 1.90 5.30
N GLY A 483 -10.85 0.85 5.13
CA GLY A 483 -9.39 0.90 5.14
C GLY A 483 -8.80 0.90 6.55
N ASP A 484 -7.58 1.42 6.69
CA ASP A 484 -6.82 1.36 7.95
C ASP A 484 -7.51 2.10 9.09
N ILE A 485 -8.35 3.09 8.81
CA ILE A 485 -9.10 3.79 9.85
C ILE A 485 -10.09 2.88 10.58
N VAL A 486 -10.46 1.75 9.99
CA VAL A 486 -11.32 0.72 10.61
C VAL A 486 -10.50 -0.45 11.14
N ARG A 487 -9.50 -0.91 10.39
CA ARG A 487 -8.73 -2.13 10.67
C ARG A 487 -7.43 -1.88 11.44
N GLY A 488 -6.96 -0.64 11.50
CA GLY A 488 -5.61 -0.29 11.91
C GLY A 488 -4.59 -0.45 10.78
N ALA A 489 -3.38 0.06 10.97
CA ALA A 489 -2.26 -0.19 10.05
C ALA A 489 -1.90 -1.68 10.11
N SER A 490 -2.09 -2.40 9.01
CA SER A 490 -1.88 -3.85 8.91
C SER A 490 -0.86 -4.20 7.81
#